data_9797bc66cb6595ac069d40987021f530
#
_entry.id   9797bc66cb6595ac069d40987021f530
#
_cell.length_a   1.000
_cell.length_b   1.000
_cell.length_c   1.000
_cell.angle_alpha   90.00
_cell.angle_beta   90.00
_cell.angle_gamma   90.00
#
_symmetry.space_group_name_H-M   'P 1'
#
loop_
_entity.id
_entity.type
_entity.pdbx_description
1 polymer ?
#
loop_
_entity_poly.entity_id
_entity_poly.type
_entity_poly.pdbx_seq_one_letter_code
_entity_poly.pdbx_strand_id
1 'polypeptide(L)'
;ILATCLILGACDSFKDLNDVKEIAPISVNVALDFNIDNVAEMKDLTLKFDNYEEDLHYEKSVNGENISVEGILPGIYNINVTGTAIDTEGTEYYLNGNMMRQSVFQEGSTLKLTVKGLKISPLVFKEIYYACSRTPLKKSYIYEQFYEVYNNSSSMLYLDGIHFANLYPDRS
;
A
#
# COMPACT_ATOMS: atom_id res chain seq x y z
N ILE A 1 -19.83 -4.82 74.45
CA ILE A 1 -19.00 -5.20 73.27
C ILE A 1 -19.53 -4.38 72.11
N LEU A 2 -18.81 -3.28 71.80
CA LEU A 2 -19.13 -2.36 70.69
C LEU A 2 -18.46 -2.91 69.43
N ALA A 3 -19.27 -3.27 68.41
CA ALA A 3 -18.76 -3.60 67.08
C ALA A 3 -18.74 -2.32 66.23
N THR A 4 -17.56 -1.84 65.94
CA THR A 4 -17.31 -0.68 65.07
C THR A 4 -17.30 -1.15 63.63
N CYS A 5 -18.37 -0.86 62.86
CA CYS A 5 -18.37 -1.00 61.40
C CYS A 5 -17.51 0.10 60.76
N LEU A 6 -16.35 -0.25 60.30
CA LEU A 6 -15.57 0.54 59.37
C LEU A 6 -16.19 0.44 57.97
N ILE A 7 -16.96 1.45 57.57
CA ILE A 7 -17.42 1.63 56.23
C ILE A 7 -16.24 2.22 55.44
N LEU A 8 -15.56 1.38 54.67
CA LEU A 8 -14.56 1.80 53.69
C LEU A 8 -15.28 2.53 52.53
N GLY A 9 -15.25 3.84 52.56
CA GLY A 9 -15.63 4.68 51.42
C GLY A 9 -14.56 4.61 50.32
N ALA A 10 -14.64 3.60 49.51
CA ALA A 10 -13.78 3.46 48.36
C ALA A 10 -14.63 3.32 47.08
N CYS A 11 -15.28 4.40 46.69
CA CYS A 11 -15.97 4.47 45.38
C CYS A 11 -16.17 5.91 44.90
N ASP A 12 -15.19 6.78 45.02
CA ASP A 12 -15.29 8.11 44.41
C ASP A 12 -14.24 8.39 43.32
N SER A 13 -13.38 7.39 43.03
CA SER A 13 -12.33 7.55 41.99
C SER A 13 -12.82 7.25 40.57
N PHE A 14 -14.09 6.89 40.38
CA PHE A 14 -14.63 6.59 39.06
C PHE A 14 -15.46 7.72 38.44
N LYS A 15 -15.56 8.86 39.11
CA LYS A 15 -16.31 10.01 38.57
C LYS A 15 -15.58 10.76 37.43
N ASP A 16 -14.25 10.56 37.33
CA ASP A 16 -13.44 11.24 36.31
C ASP A 16 -13.50 10.54 34.94
N LEU A 17 -14.09 9.33 34.85
CA LEU A 17 -14.25 8.64 33.55
C LEU A 17 -15.34 9.25 32.66
N ASN A 18 -16.18 10.14 33.18
CA ASN A 18 -17.17 10.86 32.37
C ASN A 18 -16.61 12.08 31.65
N ASP A 19 -15.34 12.44 31.88
CA ASP A 19 -14.66 13.60 31.29
C ASP A 19 -13.64 13.17 30.20
N VAL A 20 -13.74 11.93 29.71
CA VAL A 20 -12.95 11.52 28.53
C VAL A 20 -13.49 12.30 27.35
N LYS A 21 -12.74 13.34 26.97
CA LYS A 21 -13.07 14.14 25.80
C LYS A 21 -12.95 13.26 24.57
N GLU A 22 -14.08 13.01 23.93
CA GLU A 22 -14.10 12.26 22.67
C GLU A 22 -13.20 12.96 21.64
N ILE A 23 -12.30 12.21 21.02
CA ILE A 23 -11.42 12.75 19.98
C ILE A 23 -12.29 13.00 18.75
N ALA A 24 -12.41 14.26 18.37
CA ALA A 24 -13.18 14.64 17.20
C ALA A 24 -12.43 14.27 15.91
N PRO A 25 -13.13 13.70 14.92
CA PRO A 25 -12.57 13.51 13.59
C PRO A 25 -12.17 14.83 12.95
N ILE A 26 -11.15 14.79 12.10
CA ILE A 26 -10.61 15.93 11.36
C ILE A 26 -10.70 15.71 9.86
N SER A 27 -10.52 16.79 9.10
CA SER A 27 -10.39 16.77 7.64
C SER A 27 -8.94 17.01 7.24
N VAL A 28 -8.48 16.31 6.21
CA VAL A 28 -7.11 16.39 5.70
C VAL A 28 -7.14 16.54 4.18
N ASN A 29 -6.28 17.40 3.64
CA ASN A 29 -6.09 17.52 2.20
C ASN A 29 -4.89 16.69 1.75
N VAL A 30 -5.03 15.96 0.65
CA VAL A 30 -3.93 15.24 0.01
C VAL A 30 -3.73 15.80 -1.39
N ALA A 31 -2.54 16.34 -1.64
CA ALA A 31 -2.12 16.79 -2.95
C ALA A 31 -1.28 15.70 -3.60
N LEU A 32 -1.77 15.12 -4.69
CA LEU A 32 -1.08 14.10 -5.47
C LEU A 32 -0.21 14.77 -6.53
N ASP A 33 1.05 14.39 -6.56
CA ASP A 33 2.04 14.83 -7.56
C ASP A 33 2.40 13.62 -8.42
N PHE A 34 1.86 13.58 -9.64
CA PHE A 34 2.04 12.46 -10.56
C PHE A 34 3.33 12.60 -11.36
N ASN A 35 4.25 11.69 -11.16
CA ASN A 35 5.49 11.59 -11.93
C ASN A 35 5.30 10.69 -13.16
N ILE A 36 4.45 11.14 -14.09
CA ILE A 36 4.18 10.52 -15.39
C ILE A 36 3.88 11.63 -16.37
N ASP A 37 4.54 11.58 -17.53
CA ASP A 37 4.32 12.55 -18.61
C ASP A 37 3.15 12.09 -19.51
N ASN A 38 2.46 13.06 -20.10
CA ASN A 38 1.47 12.86 -21.17
C ASN A 38 0.31 11.92 -20.77
N VAL A 39 -0.15 11.96 -19.53
CA VAL A 39 -1.31 11.17 -19.09
C VAL A 39 -2.57 11.61 -19.84
N ALA A 40 -3.23 10.68 -20.52
CA ALA A 40 -4.51 10.89 -21.19
C ALA A 40 -5.69 10.53 -20.27
N GLU A 41 -5.57 9.48 -19.48
CA GLU A 41 -6.64 9.00 -18.61
C GLU A 41 -6.06 8.37 -17.34
N MET A 42 -6.76 8.57 -16.21
CA MET A 42 -6.50 7.86 -14.95
C MET A 42 -7.75 7.09 -14.53
N LYS A 43 -7.56 5.88 -14.02
CA LYS A 43 -8.65 4.99 -13.59
C LYS A 43 -8.37 4.40 -12.21
N ASP A 44 -9.45 4.10 -11.51
CA ASP A 44 -9.45 3.31 -10.27
C ASP A 44 -8.49 3.85 -9.20
N LEU A 45 -8.33 5.20 -9.15
CA LEU A 45 -7.52 5.82 -8.13
C LEU A 45 -8.17 5.60 -6.77
N THR A 46 -7.42 4.99 -5.86
CA THR A 46 -7.85 4.68 -4.50
C THR A 46 -6.82 5.20 -3.52
N LEU A 47 -7.27 6.03 -2.59
CA LEU A 47 -6.47 6.58 -1.50
C LEU A 47 -6.82 5.84 -0.21
N LYS A 48 -5.80 5.35 0.51
CA LYS A 48 -5.93 4.62 1.78
C LYS A 48 -5.13 5.29 2.88
N PHE A 49 -5.70 5.29 4.08
CA PHE A 49 -5.04 5.66 5.32
C PHE A 49 -5.13 4.47 6.27
N ASP A 50 -4.01 3.92 6.67
CA ASP A 50 -3.93 2.76 7.54
C ASP A 50 -3.16 3.10 8.82
N ASN A 51 -3.83 3.00 9.97
CA ASN A 51 -3.22 3.01 11.29
C ASN A 51 -3.38 1.63 11.91
N TYR A 52 -2.35 0.81 11.79
CA TYR A 52 -2.36 -0.59 12.28
C TYR A 52 -2.27 -0.70 13.80
N GLU A 53 -1.81 0.35 14.49
CA GLU A 53 -1.70 0.35 15.96
C GLU A 53 -3.08 0.51 16.62
N GLU A 54 -3.97 1.26 15.96
CA GLU A 54 -5.33 1.55 16.45
C GLU A 54 -6.43 0.85 15.63
N ASP A 55 -6.05 0.00 14.66
CA ASP A 55 -6.96 -0.72 13.75
C ASP A 55 -7.92 0.22 13.00
N LEU A 56 -7.39 1.37 12.56
CA LEU A 56 -8.16 2.36 11.80
C LEU A 56 -7.78 2.30 10.32
N HIS A 57 -8.79 2.14 9.48
CA HIS A 57 -8.64 2.03 8.04
C HIS A 57 -9.65 2.93 7.32
N TYR A 58 -9.14 3.84 6.49
CA TYR A 58 -9.97 4.70 5.65
C TYR A 58 -9.58 4.48 4.19
N GLU A 59 -10.59 4.29 3.36
CA GLU A 59 -10.43 4.10 1.93
C GLU A 59 -11.38 5.01 1.16
N LYS A 60 -10.87 5.67 0.11
CA LYS A 60 -11.65 6.55 -0.74
C LYS A 60 -11.24 6.41 -2.19
N SER A 61 -12.22 6.17 -3.08
CA SER A 61 -12.01 6.36 -4.51
C SER A 61 -11.92 7.85 -4.83
N VAL A 62 -10.92 8.24 -5.59
CA VAL A 62 -10.57 9.63 -5.80
C VAL A 62 -10.41 9.95 -7.28
N ASN A 63 -10.66 11.21 -7.62
CA ASN A 63 -10.47 11.74 -8.96
C ASN A 63 -9.73 13.07 -8.85
N GLY A 64 -8.63 13.21 -9.61
CA GLY A 64 -7.81 14.42 -9.66
C GLY A 64 -6.68 14.46 -8.63
N GLU A 65 -6.03 15.62 -8.55
CA GLU A 65 -4.77 15.80 -7.84
C GLU A 65 -4.95 16.30 -6.40
N ASN A 66 -6.06 17.00 -6.12
CA ASN A 66 -6.33 17.58 -4.81
C ASN A 66 -7.56 16.93 -4.18
N ILE A 67 -7.36 16.24 -3.09
CA ILE A 67 -8.37 15.41 -2.45
C ILE A 67 -8.58 15.88 -1.03
N SER A 68 -9.84 16.17 -0.65
CA SER A 68 -10.21 16.37 0.74
C SER A 68 -10.75 15.05 1.31
N VAL A 69 -10.22 14.64 2.43
CA VAL A 69 -10.66 13.45 3.17
C VAL A 69 -11.16 13.90 4.54
N GLU A 70 -12.42 13.64 4.81
CA GLU A 70 -13.10 14.03 6.02
C GLU A 70 -13.31 12.84 6.96
N GLY A 71 -13.45 13.11 8.24
CA GLY A 71 -13.82 12.09 9.21
C GLY A 71 -12.67 11.18 9.65
N ILE A 72 -11.42 11.60 9.48
CA ILE A 72 -10.25 10.88 9.94
C ILE A 72 -9.99 11.19 11.41
N LEU A 73 -9.84 10.18 12.25
CA LEU A 73 -9.37 10.37 13.62
C LEU A 73 -7.90 10.81 13.62
N PRO A 74 -7.49 11.77 14.48
CA PRO A 74 -6.09 12.16 14.61
C PRO A 74 -5.21 10.97 14.96
N GLY A 75 -4.09 10.78 14.24
CA GLY A 75 -3.22 9.62 14.44
C GLY A 75 -2.00 9.61 13.53
N ILE A 76 -1.27 8.50 13.53
CA ILE A 76 -0.13 8.25 12.65
C ILE A 76 -0.54 7.21 11.61
N TYR A 77 -0.50 7.59 10.35
CA TYR A 77 -1.01 6.76 9.25
C TYR A 77 0.08 6.41 8.23
N ASN A 78 -0.03 5.22 7.69
CA ASN A 78 0.56 4.89 6.40
C ASN A 78 -0.46 5.27 5.33
N ILE A 79 -0.05 6.13 4.39
CA ILE A 79 -0.94 6.65 3.36
C ILE A 79 -0.48 6.07 2.03
N ASN A 80 -1.40 5.47 1.30
CA ASN A 80 -1.12 4.83 0.02
C ASN A 80 -2.13 5.28 -1.04
N VAL A 81 -1.63 5.50 -2.26
CA VAL A 81 -2.46 5.72 -3.45
C VAL A 81 -2.09 4.66 -4.48
N THR A 82 -3.10 4.01 -5.03
CA THR A 82 -2.97 3.06 -6.14
C THR A 82 -3.96 3.38 -7.24
N GLY A 83 -3.69 2.92 -8.45
CA GLY A 83 -4.57 3.10 -9.60
C GLY A 83 -3.88 2.70 -10.89
N THR A 84 -4.47 3.10 -12.01
CA THR A 84 -3.90 2.92 -13.35
C THR A 84 -3.97 4.22 -14.13
N ALA A 85 -3.07 4.39 -15.09
CA ALA A 85 -3.08 5.50 -16.03
C ALA A 85 -2.78 5.00 -17.44
N ILE A 86 -3.28 5.74 -18.43
CA ILE A 86 -2.97 5.52 -19.84
C ILE A 86 -2.42 6.83 -20.38
N ASP A 87 -1.26 6.78 -21.06
CA ASP A 87 -0.70 7.95 -21.73
C ASP A 87 -1.33 8.21 -23.10
N THR A 88 -0.94 9.31 -23.75
CA THR A 88 -1.44 9.68 -25.08
C THR A 88 -1.04 8.72 -26.20
N GLU A 89 -0.08 7.84 -25.94
CA GLU A 89 0.37 6.79 -26.87
C GLU A 89 -0.35 5.45 -26.63
N GLY A 90 -1.21 5.39 -25.60
CA GLY A 90 -1.94 4.17 -25.23
C GLY A 90 -1.13 3.24 -24.32
N THR A 91 -0.02 3.70 -23.75
CA THR A 91 0.76 2.90 -22.80
C THR A 91 0.07 2.89 -21.44
N GLU A 92 -0.07 1.71 -20.85
CA GLU A 92 -0.67 1.53 -19.52
C GLU A 92 0.41 1.58 -18.43
N TYR A 93 0.06 2.25 -17.34
CA TYR A 93 0.90 2.39 -16.13
C TYR A 93 0.11 1.98 -14.90
N TYR A 94 0.77 1.27 -14.03
CA TYR A 94 0.31 1.08 -12.64
C TYR A 94 0.79 2.25 -11.79
N LEU A 95 -0.14 2.91 -11.10
CA LEU A 95 0.13 4.05 -10.23
C LEU A 95 0.34 3.58 -8.79
N ASN A 96 1.41 4.07 -8.18
CA ASN A 96 1.67 3.84 -6.77
C ASN A 96 2.33 5.06 -6.13
N GLY A 97 1.76 5.50 -5.02
CA GLY A 97 2.33 6.50 -4.13
C GLY A 97 2.22 6.02 -2.69
N ASN A 98 3.24 6.26 -1.88
CA ASN A 98 3.28 5.79 -0.50
C ASN A 98 3.96 6.81 0.41
N MET A 99 3.36 7.06 1.58
CA MET A 99 3.93 7.83 2.69
C MET A 99 3.78 7.02 3.96
N MET A 100 4.91 6.69 4.59
CA MET A 100 4.93 5.91 5.82
C MET A 100 4.91 6.82 7.04
N ARG A 101 4.16 6.41 8.09
CA ARG A 101 4.15 7.04 9.42
C ARG A 101 3.91 8.56 9.39
N GLN A 102 2.92 8.99 8.62
CA GLN A 102 2.53 10.41 8.56
C GLN A 102 1.70 10.81 9.77
N SER A 103 2.09 11.92 10.40
CA SER A 103 1.35 12.51 11.50
C SER A 103 0.16 13.31 10.97
N VAL A 104 -1.05 12.89 11.33
CA VAL A 104 -2.33 13.49 10.92
C VAL A 104 -3.06 13.95 12.18
N PHE A 105 -2.73 15.14 12.67
CA PHE A 105 -3.30 15.70 13.92
C PHE A 105 -3.92 17.07 13.74
N GLN A 106 -3.70 17.72 12.61
CA GLN A 106 -4.14 19.09 12.39
C GLN A 106 -5.26 19.16 11.36
N GLU A 107 -6.39 19.76 11.74
CA GLU A 107 -7.51 20.09 10.85
C GLU A 107 -7.04 20.90 9.64
N GLY A 108 -7.46 20.49 8.45
CA GLY A 108 -7.18 21.17 7.19
C GLY A 108 -5.72 21.09 6.72
N SER A 109 -4.88 20.26 7.36
CA SER A 109 -3.50 20.07 6.91
C SER A 109 -3.41 19.50 5.50
N THR A 110 -2.34 19.83 4.76
CA THR A 110 -2.12 19.32 3.40
C THR A 110 -0.90 18.41 3.37
N LEU A 111 -1.12 17.18 2.94
CA LEU A 111 -0.08 16.17 2.71
C LEU A 111 0.24 16.11 1.21
N LYS A 112 1.53 16.14 0.86
CA LYS A 112 1.98 16.01 -0.54
C LYS A 112 2.47 14.60 -0.78
N LEU A 113 1.84 13.89 -1.70
CA LEU A 113 2.15 12.51 -2.03
C LEU A 113 2.58 12.38 -3.48
N THR A 114 3.83 12.01 -3.71
CA THR A 114 4.32 11.72 -5.07
C THR A 114 3.83 10.34 -5.50
N VAL A 115 3.16 10.30 -6.64
CA VAL A 115 2.63 9.08 -7.27
C VAL A 115 3.49 8.74 -8.49
N LYS A 116 4.09 7.56 -8.48
CA LYS A 116 4.94 7.07 -9.57
C LYS A 116 4.13 6.15 -10.48
N GLY A 117 4.34 6.28 -11.79
CA GLY A 117 3.85 5.33 -12.77
C GLY A 117 4.87 4.26 -13.10
N LEU A 118 4.47 3.02 -13.00
CA LEU A 118 5.24 1.87 -13.46
C LEU A 118 4.59 1.34 -14.73
N LYS A 119 5.33 1.36 -15.84
CA LYS A 119 4.83 0.82 -17.10
C LYS A 119 4.45 -0.64 -16.92
N ILE A 120 3.22 -0.98 -17.28
CA ILE A 120 2.74 -2.35 -17.23
C ILE A 120 3.41 -3.13 -18.36
N SER A 121 4.21 -4.13 -17.98
CA SER A 121 4.78 -5.05 -18.98
C SER A 121 3.69 -6.02 -19.45
N PRO A 122 3.47 -6.13 -20.76
CA PRO A 122 2.48 -7.07 -21.29
C PRO A 122 2.88 -8.53 -21.05
N LEU A 123 4.16 -8.82 -20.87
CA LEU A 123 4.66 -10.15 -20.58
C LEU A 123 5.44 -10.12 -19.28
N VAL A 124 5.05 -10.97 -18.32
CA VAL A 124 5.68 -11.04 -17.00
C VAL A 124 5.97 -12.49 -16.62
N PHE A 125 6.94 -12.69 -15.74
CA PHE A 125 7.11 -13.97 -15.07
C PHE A 125 6.04 -14.11 -13.99
N LYS A 126 5.19 -15.13 -14.09
CA LYS A 126 4.20 -15.46 -13.07
C LYS A 126 4.84 -16.28 -11.95
N GLU A 127 5.69 -17.22 -12.34
CA GLU A 127 6.38 -18.08 -11.40
C GLU A 127 7.79 -18.40 -11.90
N ILE A 128 8.72 -18.38 -10.97
CA ILE A 128 10.09 -18.86 -11.17
C ILE A 128 10.33 -19.94 -10.12
N TYR A 129 10.36 -21.19 -10.55
CA TYR A 129 10.69 -22.29 -9.69
C TYR A 129 12.18 -22.62 -9.80
N TYR A 130 12.82 -22.67 -8.66
CA TYR A 130 14.23 -22.99 -8.55
C TYR A 130 14.43 -23.94 -7.37
N ALA A 131 14.51 -25.24 -7.65
CA ALA A 131 14.84 -26.23 -6.64
C ALA A 131 16.25 -26.75 -6.89
N CYS A 132 17.10 -26.60 -5.90
CA CYS A 132 18.39 -27.28 -5.86
C CYS A 132 18.25 -28.59 -5.10
N SER A 133 17.67 -29.62 -5.70
CA SER A 133 17.69 -30.95 -5.08
C SER A 133 19.11 -31.49 -5.02
N ARG A 134 19.38 -32.32 -4.03
CA ARG A 134 20.68 -32.99 -3.91
C ARG A 134 20.65 -34.34 -4.65
N THR A 135 21.58 -34.54 -5.56
CA THR A 135 21.79 -35.85 -6.15
C THR A 135 22.22 -36.88 -5.08
N PRO A 136 22.08 -38.19 -5.32
CA PRO A 136 22.58 -39.22 -4.41
C PRO A 136 24.06 -39.06 -4.02
N LEU A 137 24.84 -38.40 -4.85
CA LEU A 137 26.26 -38.05 -4.60
C LEU A 137 26.42 -36.73 -3.83
N LYS A 138 25.33 -36.18 -3.22
CA LYS A 138 25.29 -34.91 -2.46
C LYS A 138 25.74 -33.67 -3.27
N LYS A 139 25.74 -33.74 -4.60
CA LYS A 139 25.96 -32.58 -5.48
C LYS A 139 24.64 -31.87 -5.73
N SER A 140 24.66 -30.55 -5.82
CA SER A 140 23.46 -29.77 -6.18
C SER A 140 23.07 -30.06 -7.64
N TYR A 141 21.79 -30.41 -7.84
CA TYR A 141 21.22 -30.57 -9.18
C TYR A 141 20.54 -29.24 -9.56
N ILE A 142 21.17 -28.50 -10.46
CA ILE A 142 20.77 -27.13 -10.80
C ILE A 142 19.80 -27.04 -11.97
N TYR A 143 19.38 -28.18 -12.54
CA TYR A 143 18.54 -28.24 -13.75
C TYR A 143 17.04 -28.35 -13.43
N GLU A 144 16.66 -28.43 -12.15
CA GLU A 144 15.25 -28.39 -11.73
C GLU A 144 14.80 -26.97 -11.66
N GLN A 145 14.52 -26.37 -12.81
CA GLN A 145 14.05 -25.00 -12.94
C GLN A 145 12.92 -24.96 -13.94
N PHE A 146 11.89 -24.20 -13.64
CA PHE A 146 10.92 -23.78 -14.64
C PHE A 146 10.56 -22.31 -14.47
N TYR A 147 10.10 -21.72 -15.53
CA TYR A 147 9.68 -20.33 -15.60
C TYR A 147 8.31 -20.30 -16.24
N GLU A 148 7.33 -19.81 -15.50
CA GLU A 148 5.99 -19.56 -16.03
C GLU A 148 5.90 -18.11 -16.48
N VAL A 149 5.56 -17.91 -17.75
CA VAL A 149 5.37 -16.59 -18.34
C VAL A 149 3.88 -16.35 -18.49
N TYR A 150 3.43 -15.16 -18.12
CA TYR A 150 2.03 -14.78 -18.14
C TYR A 150 1.80 -13.56 -19.03
N ASN A 151 0.75 -13.61 -19.85
CA ASN A 151 0.27 -12.47 -20.60
C ASN A 151 -0.53 -11.55 -19.66
N ASN A 152 0.09 -10.44 -19.27
CA ASN A 152 -0.46 -9.44 -18.35
C ASN A 152 -1.22 -8.32 -19.08
N SER A 153 -1.49 -8.50 -20.36
CA SER A 153 -2.26 -7.54 -21.16
C SER A 153 -3.65 -8.07 -21.51
N SER A 154 -4.54 -7.19 -21.92
CA SER A 154 -5.88 -7.55 -22.40
C SER A 154 -5.91 -8.05 -23.85
N SER A 155 -4.74 -8.05 -24.53
CA SER A 155 -4.62 -8.43 -25.94
C SER A 155 -3.79 -9.69 -26.12
N MET A 156 -3.92 -10.31 -27.30
CA MET A 156 -3.11 -11.47 -27.67
C MET A 156 -1.67 -11.03 -27.91
N LEU A 157 -0.70 -11.75 -27.28
CA LEU A 157 0.73 -11.56 -27.47
C LEU A 157 1.31 -12.72 -28.29
N TYR A 158 2.06 -12.38 -29.32
CA TYR A 158 2.82 -13.35 -30.09
C TYR A 158 4.21 -13.48 -29.48
N LEU A 159 4.65 -14.72 -29.21
CA LEU A 159 5.94 -15.02 -28.59
C LEU A 159 7.06 -15.28 -29.61
N ASP A 160 6.76 -15.14 -30.90
CA ASP A 160 7.76 -15.25 -31.96
C ASP A 160 8.80 -14.11 -31.83
N GLY A 161 10.07 -14.49 -31.87
CA GLY A 161 11.18 -13.55 -31.70
C GLY A 161 11.55 -13.24 -30.23
N ILE A 162 10.89 -13.84 -29.26
CA ILE A 162 11.27 -13.72 -27.86
C ILE A 162 12.39 -14.71 -27.56
N HIS A 163 13.46 -14.23 -26.92
CA HIS A 163 14.56 -15.04 -26.47
C HIS A 163 14.58 -15.11 -24.94
N PHE A 164 14.62 -16.32 -24.41
CA PHE A 164 14.84 -16.55 -22.99
C PHE A 164 16.29 -16.96 -22.77
N ALA A 165 16.99 -16.26 -21.87
CA ALA A 165 18.36 -16.57 -21.53
C ALA A 165 18.57 -16.59 -20.01
N ASN A 166 19.24 -17.61 -19.51
CA ASN A 166 19.73 -17.64 -18.15
C ASN A 166 21.18 -17.13 -18.17
N LEU A 167 21.40 -15.96 -17.59
CA LEU A 167 22.71 -15.31 -17.56
C LEU A 167 23.47 -15.79 -16.32
N TYR A 168 24.62 -16.43 -16.53
CA TYR A 168 25.54 -16.73 -15.45
C TYR A 168 26.54 -15.58 -15.29
N PRO A 169 26.84 -15.15 -14.06
CA PRO A 169 27.90 -14.16 -13.85
C PRO A 169 29.22 -14.74 -14.34
N ASP A 170 29.98 -13.94 -15.07
CA ASP A 170 31.30 -14.28 -15.49
C ASP A 170 32.20 -14.55 -14.27
N ARG A 171 32.93 -15.65 -14.28
CA ARG A 171 33.89 -15.95 -13.22
C ARG A 171 35.20 -15.24 -13.60
N SER A 172 35.29 -13.96 -13.16
CA SER A 172 36.59 -13.26 -13.16
C SER A 172 37.48 -13.73 -12.03
#